data_637bf544a4c08132d4ba69c35bf8bc28
#
_entry.id   637bf544a4c08132d4ba69c35bf8bc28
#
_cell.length_a   1.000
_cell.length_b   1.000
_cell.length_c   1.000
_cell.angle_alpha   90.00
_cell.angle_beta   90.00
_cell.angle_gamma   90.00
#
_symmetry.space_group_name_H-M   'P 1'
#
loop_
_entity.id
_entity.type
_entity.pdbx_description
1 polymer ?
#
loop_
_entity_poly.entity_id
_entity_poly.type
_entity_poly.pdbx_seq_one_letter_code
_entity_poly.pdbx_strand_id
1 'polypeptide(L)'
;MNTARQKRPKEQRLGQYFTPVPLARKVVSLVDAKASDRILEPSFGNGAFLTALLEAIAPQNASEWAERHLDGCEIDPVACGEAAANWMRMTGQRLPHTLACADFFRWMPQGCPEGSALDLREYLRTLENSTKYDLVIGNPPFGAAFDTEIAARLDGVLGFRDFGKIKRESYAYFLVKCIDLLAPRGRLAFLCSDTILSIGSMAGLRRLMNHLGSVQVHRLEDGCFGEFTRRMVLLIFHNGTPPALTVEGKPIPLEAVEGTPNHSWRTSASLAQFFKCPSVGEKMVATAGMTIGDNNRFLRKIRTDGTILEPLRFSFEEAPVSVEREEKLARGGRLSASRRRAVSEAEKDGATVRVLRTDVLDPPRVVQLPDPDYAPYNKAVSACLWSPPCWVVFWKDDGDALLTAKRNGPWYLRGVGGRRFFMREGLTWSLSASRMYIRYLPPGMVLDCGAPCAFLRPGVPREELFFILGWCLTSLANRLLKGVLNHTRNIQAKDFERLPYPSWVPSGERGRAVRLVKKLLKSAQAGLTPPTDFPELDRIYSPGWTP
;
A
#
# COMPACT_ATOMS: atom_id res chain seq x y z
N MET A 1 -17.14 26.14 -0.05
CA MET A 1 -18.05 25.10 0.46
C MET A 1 -17.23 24.06 1.22
N ASN A 2 -17.36 24.07 2.53
CA ASN A 2 -16.72 23.09 3.43
C ASN A 2 -17.38 21.73 3.23
N THR A 3 -16.74 20.84 2.49
CA THR A 3 -17.07 19.43 2.58
C THR A 3 -16.57 18.92 3.92
N ALA A 4 -17.45 18.95 4.91
CA ALA A 4 -17.27 18.24 6.16
C ALA A 4 -16.86 16.80 5.82
N ARG A 5 -15.71 16.40 6.32
CA ARG A 5 -15.20 15.03 6.27
C ARG A 5 -16.24 14.16 6.95
N GLN A 6 -17.14 13.52 6.17
CA GLN A 6 -18.10 12.55 6.67
C GLN A 6 -17.34 11.57 7.58
N LYS A 7 -17.73 11.51 8.86
CA LYS A 7 -17.24 10.48 9.77
C LYS A 7 -17.55 9.14 9.10
N ARG A 8 -16.52 8.34 8.81
CA ARG A 8 -16.69 7.03 8.20
C ARG A 8 -17.71 6.23 9.03
N PRO A 9 -18.63 5.49 8.41
CA PRO A 9 -19.52 4.61 9.13
C PRO A 9 -18.75 3.71 10.10
N LYS A 10 -19.38 3.25 11.19
CA LYS A 10 -18.76 2.41 12.23
C LYS A 10 -18.08 1.18 11.61
N GLU A 11 -18.72 0.54 10.65
CA GLU A 11 -18.23 -0.61 9.89
C GLU A 11 -16.92 -0.35 9.16
N GLN A 12 -16.76 0.83 8.54
CA GLN A 12 -15.50 1.22 7.89
C GLN A 12 -14.36 1.54 8.88
N ARG A 13 -14.70 1.88 10.13
CA ARG A 13 -13.67 2.09 11.18
C ARG A 13 -13.14 0.79 11.73
N LEU A 14 -14.00 -0.23 11.85
CA LEU A 14 -13.63 -1.57 12.29
C LEU A 14 -13.08 -2.42 11.14
N GLY A 15 -13.16 -1.96 9.89
CA GLY A 15 -12.69 -2.72 8.72
C GLY A 15 -13.56 -3.96 8.44
N GLN A 16 -14.83 -3.93 8.88
CA GLN A 16 -15.77 -5.05 8.77
C GLN A 16 -16.33 -5.17 7.36
N TYR A 17 -16.24 -6.38 6.81
CA TYR A 17 -16.89 -6.80 5.58
C TYR A 17 -17.39 -8.22 5.80
N PHE A 18 -18.68 -8.37 6.00
CA PHE A 18 -19.27 -9.69 6.28
C PHE A 18 -19.14 -10.63 5.08
N THR A 19 -18.74 -11.85 5.36
CA THR A 19 -18.58 -12.89 4.36
C THR A 19 -19.95 -13.40 3.93
N PRO A 20 -20.26 -13.45 2.62
CA PRO A 20 -21.44 -14.14 2.15
C PRO A 20 -21.39 -15.63 2.50
N VAL A 21 -22.52 -16.19 3.00
CA VAL A 21 -22.58 -17.60 3.40
C VAL A 21 -22.17 -18.58 2.27
N PRO A 22 -22.53 -18.37 0.99
CA PRO A 22 -22.06 -19.22 -0.10
C PRO A 22 -20.53 -19.25 -0.24
N LEU A 23 -19.86 -18.13 0.00
CA LEU A 23 -18.39 -18.07 0.00
C LEU A 23 -17.80 -18.80 1.22
N ALA A 24 -18.39 -18.64 2.41
CA ALA A 24 -17.99 -19.37 3.60
C ALA A 24 -18.10 -20.89 3.40
N ARG A 25 -19.20 -21.38 2.81
CA ARG A 25 -19.36 -22.80 2.43
C ARG A 25 -18.27 -23.31 1.51
N LYS A 26 -17.93 -22.52 0.47
CA LYS A 26 -16.84 -22.87 -0.46
C LYS A 26 -15.49 -22.97 0.27
N VAL A 27 -15.19 -22.04 1.17
CA VAL A 27 -13.95 -22.09 1.98
C VAL A 27 -13.92 -23.30 2.88
N VAL A 28 -15.00 -23.57 3.64
CA VAL A 28 -15.10 -24.73 4.54
C VAL A 28 -14.90 -26.05 3.79
N SER A 29 -15.50 -26.19 2.59
CA SER A 29 -15.34 -27.41 1.78
C SER A 29 -13.91 -27.59 1.27
N LEU A 30 -13.20 -26.49 0.96
CA LEU A 30 -11.80 -26.54 0.46
C LEU A 30 -10.80 -26.93 1.55
N VAL A 31 -11.10 -26.66 2.81
CA VAL A 31 -10.20 -27.00 3.94
C VAL A 31 -10.55 -28.32 4.59
N ASP A 32 -11.57 -29.02 4.13
CA ASP A 32 -11.99 -30.33 4.65
C ASP A 32 -12.13 -30.31 6.18
N ALA A 33 -12.97 -29.39 6.70
CA ALA A 33 -13.22 -29.26 8.14
C ALA A 33 -13.87 -30.51 8.71
N LYS A 34 -13.35 -31.03 9.82
CA LYS A 34 -13.79 -32.29 10.45
C LYS A 34 -14.42 -32.02 11.81
N ALA A 35 -15.36 -32.90 12.21
CA ALA A 35 -16.00 -32.82 13.52
C ALA A 35 -14.99 -32.94 14.70
N SER A 36 -13.87 -33.59 14.48
CA SER A 36 -12.79 -33.76 15.47
C SER A 36 -11.83 -32.59 15.55
N ASP A 37 -11.86 -31.66 14.56
CA ASP A 37 -10.95 -30.53 14.56
C ASP A 37 -11.27 -29.57 15.71
N ARG A 38 -10.23 -29.05 16.33
CA ARG A 38 -10.31 -27.88 17.18
C ARG A 38 -10.19 -26.64 16.32
N ILE A 39 -11.25 -25.84 16.27
CA ILE A 39 -11.44 -24.75 15.30
C ILE A 39 -11.41 -23.39 16.01
N LEU A 40 -10.71 -22.42 15.42
CA LEU A 40 -10.72 -21.03 15.84
C LEU A 40 -11.25 -20.14 14.71
N GLU A 41 -12.26 -19.32 15.01
CA GLU A 41 -12.70 -18.21 14.16
C GLU A 41 -12.39 -16.88 14.86
N PRO A 42 -11.28 -16.19 14.52
CA PRO A 42 -10.77 -15.06 15.30
C PRO A 42 -11.53 -13.74 15.07
N SER A 43 -12.51 -13.73 14.16
CA SER A 43 -13.38 -12.59 13.86
C SER A 43 -14.69 -13.08 13.22
N PHE A 44 -15.56 -13.70 14.02
CA PHE A 44 -16.70 -14.44 13.48
C PHE A 44 -17.82 -13.56 12.88
N GLY A 45 -17.77 -12.23 13.07
CA GLY A 45 -18.73 -11.31 12.49
C GLY A 45 -20.19 -11.68 12.81
N ASN A 46 -21.02 -11.73 11.78
CA ASN A 46 -22.42 -12.21 11.91
C ASN A 46 -22.58 -13.72 11.83
N GLY A 47 -21.48 -14.50 11.87
CA GLY A 47 -21.50 -15.97 11.96
C GLY A 47 -21.60 -16.72 10.63
N ALA A 48 -21.14 -16.15 9.51
CA ALA A 48 -21.20 -16.82 8.21
C ALA A 48 -20.38 -18.11 8.17
N PHE A 49 -19.17 -18.13 8.74
CA PHE A 49 -18.34 -19.34 8.86
C PHE A 49 -18.91 -20.30 9.90
N LEU A 50 -19.47 -19.80 11.01
CA LEU A 50 -20.18 -20.66 11.99
C LEU A 50 -21.32 -21.43 11.31
N THR A 51 -22.11 -20.75 10.49
CA THR A 51 -23.17 -21.35 9.67
C THR A 51 -22.62 -22.43 8.74
N ALA A 52 -21.59 -22.11 7.98
CA ALA A 52 -20.99 -23.04 7.02
C ALA A 52 -20.34 -24.26 7.68
N LEU A 53 -19.72 -24.10 8.85
CA LEU A 53 -19.14 -25.19 9.66
C LEU A 53 -20.23 -26.12 10.19
N LEU A 54 -21.34 -25.58 10.76
CA LEU A 54 -22.45 -26.39 11.23
C LEU A 54 -23.09 -27.21 10.10
N GLU A 55 -23.27 -26.62 8.93
CA GLU A 55 -23.83 -27.31 7.77
C GLU A 55 -22.89 -28.44 7.27
N ALA A 56 -21.57 -28.20 7.23
CA ALA A 56 -20.59 -29.16 6.73
C ALA A 56 -20.36 -30.32 7.69
N ILE A 57 -20.28 -30.03 9.01
CA ILE A 57 -19.96 -31.00 10.05
C ILE A 57 -21.23 -31.74 10.51
N ALA A 58 -22.39 -31.04 10.49
CA ALA A 58 -23.69 -31.56 10.90
C ALA A 58 -23.65 -32.35 12.24
N PRO A 59 -23.13 -31.76 13.33
CA PRO A 59 -23.01 -32.47 14.61
C PRO A 59 -24.39 -32.80 15.18
N GLN A 60 -24.53 -33.95 15.88
CA GLN A 60 -25.78 -34.36 16.51
C GLN A 60 -26.25 -33.35 17.55
N ASN A 61 -25.36 -32.77 18.34
CA ASN A 61 -25.59 -31.67 19.25
C ASN A 61 -24.64 -30.52 18.95
N ALA A 62 -25.15 -29.49 18.32
CA ALA A 62 -24.36 -28.36 17.84
C ALA A 62 -23.67 -27.58 18.97
N SER A 63 -24.38 -27.32 20.09
CA SER A 63 -23.78 -26.56 21.20
C SER A 63 -22.74 -27.36 21.97
N GLU A 64 -23.01 -28.62 22.26
CA GLU A 64 -22.03 -29.49 22.93
C GLU A 64 -20.79 -29.71 22.09
N TRP A 65 -20.94 -29.89 20.78
CA TRP A 65 -19.83 -29.96 19.85
C TRP A 65 -19.04 -28.65 19.85
N ALA A 66 -19.71 -27.50 19.71
CA ALA A 66 -19.05 -26.21 19.63
C ALA A 66 -18.31 -25.86 20.93
N GLU A 67 -18.87 -26.15 22.10
CA GLU A 67 -18.19 -25.93 23.39
C GLU A 67 -16.87 -26.70 23.53
N ARG A 68 -16.74 -27.83 22.85
CA ARG A 68 -15.53 -28.65 22.87
C ARG A 68 -14.55 -28.34 21.74
N HIS A 69 -15.06 -27.88 20.61
CA HIS A 69 -14.30 -27.83 19.35
C HIS A 69 -14.18 -26.46 18.72
N LEU A 70 -14.98 -25.46 19.14
CA LEU A 70 -15.05 -24.16 18.46
C LEU A 70 -14.80 -23.01 19.43
N ASP A 71 -13.71 -22.30 19.21
CA ASP A 71 -13.41 -21.03 19.89
C ASP A 71 -13.53 -19.87 18.89
N GLY A 72 -13.86 -18.65 19.36
CA GLY A 72 -13.88 -17.49 18.51
C GLY A 72 -14.06 -16.17 19.23
N CYS A 73 -13.75 -15.10 18.50
CA CYS A 73 -13.93 -13.72 18.97
C CYS A 73 -14.63 -12.86 17.93
N GLU A 74 -15.38 -11.88 18.39
CA GLU A 74 -15.84 -10.76 17.60
C GLU A 74 -15.85 -9.50 18.48
N ILE A 75 -15.32 -8.39 17.96
CA ILE A 75 -15.20 -7.16 18.73
C ILE A 75 -16.46 -6.30 18.69
N ASP A 76 -17.31 -6.47 17.67
CA ASP A 76 -18.55 -5.69 17.53
C ASP A 76 -19.72 -6.40 18.22
N PRO A 77 -20.29 -5.83 19.32
CA PRO A 77 -21.45 -6.42 19.99
C PRO A 77 -22.68 -6.58 19.11
N VAL A 78 -22.83 -5.74 18.07
CA VAL A 78 -23.96 -5.86 17.13
C VAL A 78 -23.80 -7.11 16.29
N ALA A 79 -22.63 -7.33 15.72
CA ALA A 79 -22.32 -8.53 14.96
C ALA A 79 -22.41 -9.80 15.83
N CYS A 80 -21.94 -9.75 17.10
CA CYS A 80 -22.15 -10.83 18.07
C CYS A 80 -23.63 -11.16 18.26
N GLY A 81 -24.49 -10.14 18.38
CA GLY A 81 -25.93 -10.33 18.51
C GLY A 81 -26.58 -10.98 17.28
N GLU A 82 -26.13 -10.58 16.08
CA GLU A 82 -26.57 -11.20 14.81
C GLU A 82 -26.11 -12.67 14.71
N ALA A 83 -24.85 -12.96 15.07
CA ALA A 83 -24.33 -14.32 15.11
C ALA A 83 -25.13 -15.20 16.09
N ALA A 84 -25.44 -14.68 17.28
CA ALA A 84 -26.28 -15.38 18.28
C ALA A 84 -27.70 -15.67 17.77
N ALA A 85 -28.33 -14.71 17.08
CA ALA A 85 -29.63 -14.91 16.46
C ALA A 85 -29.59 -15.93 15.32
N ASN A 86 -28.55 -15.92 14.51
CA ASN A 86 -28.32 -16.89 13.43
C ASN A 86 -28.13 -18.30 14.02
N TRP A 87 -27.27 -18.43 15.03
CA TRP A 87 -27.02 -19.69 15.73
C TRP A 87 -28.29 -20.27 16.34
N MET A 88 -29.05 -19.45 17.08
CA MET A 88 -30.32 -19.85 17.68
C MET A 88 -31.34 -20.35 16.61
N ARG A 89 -31.39 -19.68 15.46
CA ARG A 89 -32.27 -20.07 14.35
C ARG A 89 -31.92 -21.43 13.76
N MET A 90 -30.62 -21.72 13.68
CA MET A 90 -30.14 -22.98 13.09
C MET A 90 -30.21 -24.15 14.06
N THR A 91 -29.92 -23.92 15.33
CA THR A 91 -29.70 -24.99 16.32
C THR A 91 -30.81 -25.10 17.36
N GLY A 92 -31.62 -24.05 17.51
CA GLY A 92 -32.57 -23.92 18.64
C GLY A 92 -31.89 -23.66 19.99
N GLN A 93 -30.57 -23.41 20.02
CA GLN A 93 -29.75 -23.30 21.22
C GLN A 93 -29.02 -21.96 21.29
N ARG A 94 -28.57 -21.57 22.49
CA ARG A 94 -27.79 -20.34 22.67
C ARG A 94 -26.41 -20.48 22.07
N LEU A 95 -25.82 -19.33 21.65
CA LEU A 95 -24.45 -19.29 21.20
C LEU A 95 -23.50 -19.80 22.32
N PRO A 96 -22.57 -20.69 22.01
CA PRO A 96 -21.61 -21.21 22.98
C PRO A 96 -20.79 -20.11 23.65
N HIS A 97 -20.42 -20.29 24.91
CA HIS A 97 -19.63 -19.31 25.66
C HIS A 97 -18.19 -19.21 25.16
N THR A 98 -17.70 -20.18 24.40
CA THR A 98 -16.41 -20.19 23.72
C THR A 98 -16.33 -19.18 22.57
N LEU A 99 -17.47 -18.65 22.13
CA LEU A 99 -17.58 -17.59 21.14
C LEU A 99 -17.79 -16.23 21.85
N ALA A 100 -16.68 -15.52 22.10
CA ALA A 100 -16.65 -14.35 22.96
C ALA A 100 -16.84 -13.03 22.18
N CYS A 101 -17.57 -12.08 22.77
CA CYS A 101 -17.56 -10.70 22.31
C CYS A 101 -16.32 -10.00 22.89
N ALA A 102 -15.18 -10.07 22.17
CA ALA A 102 -13.87 -9.63 22.68
C ALA A 102 -12.94 -9.16 21.54
N ASP A 103 -11.95 -8.33 21.93
CA ASP A 103 -10.82 -8.00 21.04
C ASP A 103 -9.88 -9.20 20.92
N PHE A 104 -9.75 -9.76 19.71
CA PHE A 104 -8.90 -10.92 19.45
C PHE A 104 -7.44 -10.70 19.88
N PHE A 105 -6.90 -9.50 19.80
CA PHE A 105 -5.51 -9.26 20.22
C PHE A 105 -5.32 -9.26 21.73
N ARG A 106 -6.37 -9.01 22.50
CA ARG A 106 -6.40 -9.12 23.96
C ARG A 106 -6.94 -10.47 24.44
N TRP A 107 -7.74 -11.13 23.60
CA TRP A 107 -8.25 -12.45 23.88
C TRP A 107 -7.15 -13.51 23.84
N MET A 108 -7.22 -14.44 24.77
CA MET A 108 -6.34 -15.60 24.86
C MET A 108 -7.19 -16.88 24.92
N PRO A 109 -6.71 -18.00 24.32
CA PRO A 109 -7.38 -19.30 24.44
C PRO A 109 -7.57 -19.71 25.89
N GLN A 110 -8.54 -20.59 26.14
CA GLN A 110 -8.80 -21.12 27.49
C GLN A 110 -7.51 -21.70 28.11
N GLY A 111 -7.31 -21.45 29.41
CA GLY A 111 -6.11 -21.90 30.14
C GLY A 111 -4.93 -20.94 30.10
N CYS A 112 -5.03 -19.81 29.40
CA CYS A 112 -4.05 -18.74 29.48
C CYS A 112 -4.37 -17.75 30.61
N PRO A 113 -3.39 -17.29 31.39
CA PRO A 113 -3.63 -16.27 32.41
C PRO A 113 -4.12 -14.98 31.77
N GLU A 114 -5.17 -14.39 32.33
CA GLU A 114 -5.56 -13.01 32.01
C GLU A 114 -4.40 -12.09 32.38
N GLY A 115 -3.67 -11.56 31.42
CA GLY A 115 -2.48 -10.78 31.64
C GLY A 115 -2.52 -9.41 31.00
N SER A 116 -2.49 -8.41 31.85
CA SER A 116 -1.94 -7.09 31.54
C SER A 116 -0.56 -7.20 30.89
N ALA A 117 -0.25 -6.34 29.92
CA ALA A 117 1.08 -5.97 29.40
C ALA A 117 2.22 -7.01 29.59
N LEU A 118 2.05 -8.23 29.06
CA LEU A 118 3.12 -9.22 29.01
C LEU A 118 4.26 -8.67 28.15
N ASP A 119 5.51 -8.84 28.59
CA ASP A 119 6.64 -8.60 27.70
C ASP A 119 6.61 -9.55 26.49
N LEU A 120 7.41 -9.30 25.48
CA LEU A 120 7.41 -10.12 24.26
C LEU A 120 7.71 -11.60 24.56
N ARG A 121 8.63 -11.91 25.47
CA ARG A 121 9.04 -13.29 25.80
C ARG A 121 7.92 -14.03 26.52
N GLU A 122 7.28 -13.35 27.47
CA GLU A 122 6.15 -13.90 28.20
C GLU A 122 4.95 -14.14 27.28
N TYR A 123 4.66 -13.19 26.37
CA TYR A 123 3.63 -13.35 25.34
C TYR A 123 3.90 -14.55 24.44
N LEU A 124 5.14 -14.72 23.94
CA LEU A 124 5.52 -15.87 23.11
C LEU A 124 5.37 -17.19 23.88
N ARG A 125 5.89 -17.24 25.13
CA ARG A 125 5.76 -18.43 25.99
C ARG A 125 4.30 -18.76 26.27
N THR A 126 3.46 -17.77 26.47
CA THR A 126 2.02 -17.97 26.68
C THR A 126 1.35 -18.55 25.44
N LEU A 127 1.70 -18.05 24.25
CA LEU A 127 1.21 -18.62 22.99
C LEU A 127 1.72 -20.04 22.76
N GLU A 128 2.98 -20.35 23.07
CA GLU A 128 3.54 -21.71 22.96
C GLU A 128 2.81 -22.72 23.84
N ASN A 129 2.45 -22.33 25.06
CA ASN A 129 1.75 -23.17 26.02
C ASN A 129 0.22 -23.12 25.91
N SER A 130 -0.32 -22.33 24.98
CA SER A 130 -1.75 -22.21 24.78
C SER A 130 -2.34 -23.41 24.04
N THR A 131 -3.66 -23.52 24.12
CA THR A 131 -4.42 -24.41 23.26
C THR A 131 -4.08 -24.19 21.79
N LYS A 132 -3.82 -25.26 21.06
CA LYS A 132 -3.54 -25.25 19.63
C LYS A 132 -4.76 -25.70 18.83
N TYR A 133 -4.90 -25.15 17.62
CA TYR A 133 -6.03 -25.38 16.74
C TYR A 133 -5.64 -26.17 15.50
N ASP A 134 -6.47 -27.15 15.14
CA ASP A 134 -6.30 -27.94 13.91
C ASP A 134 -6.74 -27.14 12.69
N LEU A 135 -7.70 -26.23 12.87
CA LEU A 135 -8.18 -25.30 11.83
C LEU A 135 -8.38 -23.90 12.41
N VAL A 136 -7.77 -22.92 11.75
CA VAL A 136 -8.12 -21.50 11.93
C VAL A 136 -8.78 -21.01 10.64
N ILE A 137 -9.99 -20.49 10.73
CA ILE A 137 -10.76 -20.06 9.57
C ILE A 137 -11.38 -18.68 9.81
N GLY A 138 -11.46 -17.84 8.78
CA GLY A 138 -12.11 -16.53 8.96
C GLY A 138 -11.83 -15.51 7.87
N ASN A 139 -12.44 -14.34 8.07
CA ASN A 139 -12.26 -13.14 7.27
C ASN A 139 -11.81 -12.00 8.19
N PRO A 140 -10.50 -11.88 8.50
CA PRO A 140 -10.02 -10.86 9.42
C PRO A 140 -10.25 -9.45 8.89
N PRO A 141 -10.47 -8.45 9.76
CA PRO A 141 -10.82 -7.09 9.37
C PRO A 141 -9.70 -6.40 8.57
N PHE A 142 -10.08 -5.54 7.59
CA PHE A 142 -9.15 -4.82 6.71
C PHE A 142 -9.05 -3.34 7.06
N GLY A 143 -7.83 -2.87 7.37
CA GLY A 143 -7.58 -1.46 7.62
C GLY A 143 -8.19 -0.94 8.92
N ALA A 144 -8.53 -1.83 9.84
CA ALA A 144 -8.92 -1.45 11.19
C ALA A 144 -7.77 -0.71 11.89
N ALA A 145 -8.13 0.28 12.68
CA ALA A 145 -7.16 0.90 13.60
C ALA A 145 -6.99 -0.03 14.80
N PHE A 146 -5.74 -0.25 15.22
CA PHE A 146 -5.47 -0.97 16.45
C PHE A 146 -4.35 -0.35 17.27
N ASP A 147 -4.26 -0.86 18.48
CA ASP A 147 -3.35 -0.40 19.50
C ASP A 147 -1.90 -0.46 19.04
N THR A 148 -1.16 0.63 19.27
CA THR A 148 0.24 0.74 18.90
C THR A 148 1.14 -0.17 19.72
N GLU A 149 0.77 -0.50 20.96
CA GLU A 149 1.50 -1.42 21.81
C GLU A 149 1.38 -2.85 21.30
N ILE A 150 0.16 -3.29 20.96
CA ILE A 150 -0.08 -4.60 20.34
C ILE A 150 0.67 -4.71 19.01
N ALA A 151 0.64 -3.65 18.18
CA ALA A 151 1.39 -3.62 16.93
C ALA A 151 2.90 -3.76 17.16
N ALA A 152 3.46 -3.08 18.17
CA ALA A 152 4.88 -3.18 18.50
C ALA A 152 5.27 -4.58 18.99
N ARG A 153 4.40 -5.23 19.76
CA ARG A 153 4.60 -6.61 20.25
C ARG A 153 4.63 -7.61 19.10
N LEU A 154 3.68 -7.53 18.18
CA LEU A 154 3.62 -8.41 17.00
C LEU A 154 4.74 -8.13 15.98
N ASP A 155 5.15 -6.86 15.82
CA ASP A 155 6.38 -6.52 15.08
C ASP A 155 7.60 -7.18 15.75
N GLY A 156 7.64 -7.22 17.07
CA GLY A 156 8.68 -7.89 17.85
C GLY A 156 8.74 -9.41 17.62
N VAL A 157 7.59 -10.09 17.50
CA VAL A 157 7.52 -11.52 17.16
C VAL A 157 8.20 -11.79 15.82
N LEU A 158 7.90 -10.99 14.81
CA LEU A 158 8.51 -11.14 13.48
C LEU A 158 10.01 -10.82 13.49
N GLY A 159 10.41 -9.77 14.23
CA GLY A 159 11.82 -9.39 14.41
C GLY A 159 12.63 -10.46 15.13
N PHE A 160 12.08 -11.04 16.18
CA PHE A 160 12.72 -12.15 16.92
C PHE A 160 12.97 -13.38 16.04
N ARG A 161 12.07 -13.63 15.07
CA ARG A 161 12.19 -14.73 14.10
C ARG A 161 12.95 -14.35 12.83
N ASP A 162 13.57 -13.17 12.79
CA ASP A 162 14.34 -12.64 11.64
C ASP A 162 13.56 -12.48 10.32
N PHE A 163 12.24 -12.39 10.39
CA PHE A 163 11.40 -12.17 9.21
C PHE A 163 11.16 -10.69 8.88
N GLY A 164 11.62 -9.77 9.73
CA GLY A 164 11.49 -8.33 9.56
C GLY A 164 10.08 -7.80 9.89
N LYS A 165 9.85 -6.54 9.58
CA LYS A 165 8.57 -5.86 9.87
C LYS A 165 7.55 -6.10 8.77
N ILE A 166 6.26 -6.04 9.15
CA ILE A 166 5.13 -6.03 8.22
C ILE A 166 4.47 -4.65 8.18
N LYS A 167 3.70 -4.40 7.13
CA LYS A 167 2.82 -3.23 7.09
C LYS A 167 1.77 -3.36 8.19
N ARG A 168 1.46 -2.24 8.87
CA ARG A 168 0.38 -2.16 9.87
C ARG A 168 -1.00 -2.28 9.19
N GLU A 169 -1.33 -3.51 8.83
CA GLU A 169 -2.62 -3.95 8.31
C GLU A 169 -3.19 -4.97 9.27
N SER A 170 -4.43 -4.79 9.69
CA SER A 170 -5.05 -5.64 10.73
C SER A 170 -5.00 -7.13 10.37
N TYR A 171 -5.39 -7.51 9.15
CA TYR A 171 -5.37 -8.92 8.75
C TYR A 171 -3.99 -9.58 8.84
N ALA A 172 -2.90 -8.81 8.60
CA ALA A 172 -1.55 -9.35 8.67
C ALA A 172 -1.15 -9.71 10.11
N TYR A 173 -1.58 -8.92 11.08
CA TYR A 173 -1.35 -9.21 12.49
C TYR A 173 -2.24 -10.35 13.00
N PHE A 174 -3.49 -10.47 12.48
CA PHE A 174 -4.30 -11.66 12.70
C PHE A 174 -3.56 -12.93 12.24
N LEU A 175 -2.99 -12.90 11.02
CA LEU A 175 -2.20 -14.03 10.50
C LEU A 175 -1.04 -14.39 11.42
N VAL A 176 -0.25 -13.42 11.90
CA VAL A 176 0.89 -13.68 12.79
C VAL A 176 0.43 -14.38 14.07
N LYS A 177 -0.58 -13.87 14.77
CA LYS A 177 -1.11 -14.48 15.98
C LYS A 177 -1.72 -15.86 15.71
N CYS A 178 -2.48 -16.01 14.63
CA CYS A 178 -3.13 -17.27 14.29
C CYS A 178 -2.13 -18.38 13.91
N ILE A 179 -1.03 -18.04 13.22
CA ILE A 179 0.03 -19.02 12.90
C ILE A 179 0.63 -19.58 14.20
N ASP A 180 0.83 -18.75 15.22
CA ASP A 180 1.35 -19.20 16.51
C ASP A 180 0.35 -20.05 17.31
N LEU A 181 -0.94 -19.96 17.01
CA LEU A 181 -2.00 -20.75 17.61
C LEU A 181 -2.30 -22.07 16.87
N LEU A 182 -1.69 -22.30 15.70
CA LEU A 182 -1.88 -23.56 14.97
C LEU A 182 -1.19 -24.74 15.66
N ALA A 183 -1.87 -25.88 15.66
CA ALA A 183 -1.28 -27.16 15.99
C ALA A 183 -0.21 -27.57 14.96
N PRO A 184 0.71 -28.47 15.30
CA PRO A 184 1.53 -29.17 14.32
C PRO A 184 0.62 -29.84 13.27
N ARG A 185 0.85 -29.54 11.98
CA ARG A 185 -0.01 -29.92 10.84
C ARG A 185 -1.40 -29.28 10.83
N GLY A 186 -1.65 -28.31 11.69
CA GLY A 186 -2.85 -27.46 11.65
C GLY A 186 -2.89 -26.63 10.37
N ARG A 187 -4.07 -26.22 9.98
CA ARG A 187 -4.31 -25.44 8.76
C ARG A 187 -5.04 -24.14 9.04
N LEU A 188 -4.70 -23.11 8.28
CA LEU A 188 -5.34 -21.81 8.34
C LEU A 188 -5.97 -21.50 6.98
N ALA A 189 -7.19 -20.98 6.97
CA ALA A 189 -7.90 -20.54 5.79
C ALA A 189 -8.44 -19.12 5.99
N PHE A 190 -7.78 -18.14 5.39
CA PHE A 190 -8.16 -16.75 5.52
C PHE A 190 -8.52 -16.10 4.20
N LEU A 191 -9.60 -15.33 4.21
CA LEU A 191 -9.89 -14.36 3.18
C LEU A 191 -9.02 -13.13 3.45
N CYS A 192 -8.19 -12.73 2.49
CA CYS A 192 -7.30 -11.59 2.66
C CYS A 192 -7.10 -10.80 1.36
N SER A 193 -6.58 -9.58 1.48
CA SER A 193 -6.29 -8.76 0.31
C SER A 193 -5.21 -9.39 -0.57
N ASP A 194 -5.37 -9.34 -1.90
CA ASP A 194 -4.39 -9.79 -2.86
C ASP A 194 -3.02 -9.10 -2.71
N THR A 195 -2.96 -7.99 -1.98
CA THR A 195 -1.71 -7.28 -1.65
C THR A 195 -0.67 -8.17 -0.97
N ILE A 196 -1.11 -9.24 -0.29
CA ILE A 196 -0.22 -10.25 0.29
C ILE A 196 0.69 -10.89 -0.77
N LEU A 197 0.30 -10.95 -2.04
CA LEU A 197 1.00 -11.68 -3.08
C LEU A 197 2.35 -11.10 -3.47
N SER A 198 2.53 -9.77 -3.47
CA SER A 198 3.77 -9.16 -3.98
C SER A 198 4.23 -7.88 -3.29
N ILE A 199 3.39 -7.18 -2.52
CA ILE A 199 3.80 -5.90 -1.92
C ILE A 199 4.99 -6.10 -0.97
N GLY A 200 6.01 -5.25 -1.11
CA GLY A 200 7.25 -5.34 -0.33
C GLY A 200 7.04 -5.25 1.19
N SER A 201 6.04 -4.51 1.65
CA SER A 201 5.72 -4.40 3.08
C SER A 201 5.08 -5.66 3.68
N MET A 202 4.74 -6.68 2.88
CA MET A 202 4.27 -8.00 3.30
C MET A 202 5.32 -9.10 3.10
N ALA A 203 6.54 -8.76 2.71
CA ALA A 203 7.61 -9.72 2.46
C ALA A 203 7.94 -10.56 3.69
N GLY A 204 7.97 -9.96 4.88
CA GLY A 204 8.22 -10.68 6.14
C GLY A 204 7.19 -11.77 6.41
N LEU A 205 5.90 -11.48 6.16
CA LEU A 205 4.83 -12.45 6.36
C LEU A 205 4.94 -13.62 5.36
N ARG A 206 5.25 -13.34 4.08
CA ARG A 206 5.48 -14.41 3.09
C ARG A 206 6.67 -15.29 3.44
N ARG A 207 7.77 -14.70 3.91
CA ARG A 207 8.93 -15.47 4.40
C ARG A 207 8.56 -16.38 5.57
N LEU A 208 7.84 -15.83 6.56
CA LEU A 208 7.37 -16.61 7.71
C LEU A 208 6.57 -17.84 7.25
N MET A 209 5.59 -17.66 6.38
CA MET A 209 4.72 -18.75 5.94
C MET A 209 5.47 -19.77 5.08
N ASN A 210 6.31 -19.32 4.14
CA ASN A 210 7.12 -20.22 3.32
C ASN A 210 8.16 -21.01 4.15
N HIS A 211 8.59 -20.47 5.30
CA HIS A 211 9.51 -21.15 6.20
C HIS A 211 8.80 -22.21 7.05
N LEU A 212 7.59 -21.92 7.52
CA LEU A 212 6.87 -22.76 8.47
C LEU A 212 6.03 -23.87 7.81
N GLY A 213 5.75 -23.79 6.52
CA GLY A 213 4.91 -24.82 5.89
C GLY A 213 4.55 -24.51 4.43
N SER A 214 3.50 -25.15 3.96
CA SER A 214 3.01 -24.98 2.60
C SER A 214 1.87 -23.95 2.51
N VAL A 215 1.85 -23.23 1.40
CA VAL A 215 0.90 -22.15 1.13
C VAL A 215 0.16 -22.43 -0.18
N GLN A 216 -1.15 -22.29 -0.15
CA GLN A 216 -2.00 -22.29 -1.35
C GLN A 216 -2.77 -20.98 -1.43
N VAL A 217 -2.83 -20.40 -2.61
CA VAL A 217 -3.56 -19.15 -2.86
C VAL A 217 -4.55 -19.34 -3.99
N HIS A 218 -5.80 -19.01 -3.72
CA HIS A 218 -6.89 -19.01 -4.69
C HIS A 218 -7.43 -17.60 -4.84
N ARG A 219 -7.54 -17.10 -6.06
CA ARG A 219 -8.21 -15.81 -6.31
C ARG A 219 -9.70 -15.97 -6.14
N LEU A 220 -10.32 -14.94 -5.61
CA LEU A 220 -11.76 -14.84 -5.57
C LEU A 220 -12.26 -14.04 -6.76
N GLU A 221 -13.47 -14.34 -7.20
CA GLU A 221 -14.13 -13.61 -8.29
C GLU A 221 -14.36 -12.15 -7.87
N ASP A 222 -14.21 -11.23 -8.82
CA ASP A 222 -14.51 -9.83 -8.58
C ASP A 222 -16.01 -9.70 -8.22
N GLY A 223 -16.30 -8.93 -7.15
CA GLY A 223 -17.68 -8.74 -6.68
C GLY A 223 -18.20 -9.78 -5.69
N CYS A 224 -17.43 -10.80 -5.30
CA CYS A 224 -17.85 -11.80 -4.30
C CYS A 224 -18.22 -11.20 -2.92
N PHE A 225 -17.84 -9.95 -2.66
CA PHE A 225 -18.21 -9.13 -1.48
C PHE A 225 -19.12 -7.93 -1.85
N GLY A 226 -19.91 -8.01 -2.92
CA GLY A 226 -20.78 -6.92 -3.36
C GLY A 226 -19.99 -5.70 -3.86
N GLU A 227 -20.27 -4.51 -3.35
CA GLU A 227 -19.62 -3.24 -3.77
C GLU A 227 -18.14 -3.10 -3.34
N PHE A 228 -17.59 -4.09 -2.66
CA PHE A 228 -16.20 -4.04 -2.21
C PHE A 228 -15.23 -4.15 -3.39
N THR A 229 -14.49 -3.09 -3.65
CA THR A 229 -13.64 -2.94 -4.86
C THR A 229 -12.24 -3.53 -4.73
N ARG A 230 -11.84 -4.03 -3.57
CA ARG A 230 -10.51 -4.66 -3.39
C ARG A 230 -10.55 -6.09 -3.89
N ARG A 231 -9.51 -6.49 -4.60
CA ARG A 231 -9.31 -7.88 -4.98
C ARG A 231 -8.92 -8.70 -3.77
N MET A 232 -9.58 -9.82 -3.62
CA MET A 232 -9.41 -10.73 -2.50
C MET A 232 -8.85 -12.07 -2.96
N VAL A 233 -8.18 -12.75 -2.04
CA VAL A 233 -7.72 -14.12 -2.21
C VAL A 233 -8.12 -14.97 -1.00
N LEU A 234 -8.34 -16.25 -1.24
CA LEU A 234 -8.35 -17.25 -0.18
C LEU A 234 -6.91 -17.76 -0.02
N LEU A 235 -6.38 -17.60 1.17
CA LEU A 235 -5.08 -18.06 1.59
C LEU A 235 -5.26 -19.29 2.45
N ILE A 236 -4.71 -20.44 2.04
CA ILE A 236 -4.66 -21.66 2.84
C ILE A 236 -3.20 -21.93 3.20
N PHE A 237 -2.93 -22.10 4.48
CA PHE A 237 -1.61 -22.39 5.01
C PHE A 237 -1.64 -23.67 5.85
N HIS A 238 -0.68 -24.57 5.64
CA HIS A 238 -0.53 -25.80 6.40
C HIS A 238 0.78 -25.74 7.20
N ASN A 239 0.64 -25.65 8.52
CA ASN A 239 1.75 -25.53 9.46
C ASN A 239 2.56 -26.83 9.57
N GLY A 240 3.89 -26.73 9.63
CA GLY A 240 4.77 -27.88 9.83
C GLY A 240 4.77 -28.91 8.69
N THR A 241 4.26 -28.53 7.51
CA THR A 241 4.40 -29.34 6.28
C THR A 241 5.66 -28.93 5.53
N PRO A 242 6.19 -29.77 4.62
CA PRO A 242 7.29 -29.35 3.76
C PRO A 242 6.97 -28.06 3.03
N PRO A 243 7.87 -27.06 3.04
CA PRO A 243 7.64 -25.78 2.39
C PRO A 243 7.29 -25.94 0.91
N ALA A 244 6.16 -25.37 0.51
CA ALA A 244 5.67 -25.37 -0.87
C ALA A 244 4.76 -24.18 -1.10
N LEU A 245 4.69 -23.71 -2.33
CA LEU A 245 3.80 -22.62 -2.73
C LEU A 245 3.02 -23.00 -3.99
N THR A 246 1.71 -22.85 -3.93
CA THR A 246 0.82 -23.02 -5.06
C THR A 246 -0.05 -21.77 -5.21
N VAL A 247 -0.11 -21.20 -6.39
CA VAL A 247 -0.96 -20.04 -6.72
C VAL A 247 -1.84 -20.41 -7.90
N GLU A 248 -3.15 -20.35 -7.73
CA GLU A 248 -4.14 -20.76 -8.76
C GLU A 248 -3.89 -22.19 -9.27
N GLY A 249 -3.61 -23.12 -8.40
CA GLY A 249 -3.29 -24.51 -8.73
C GLY A 249 -1.92 -24.72 -9.40
N LYS A 250 -1.13 -23.67 -9.61
CA LYS A 250 0.19 -23.75 -10.23
C LYS A 250 1.29 -23.69 -9.17
N PRO A 251 2.21 -24.68 -9.14
CA PRO A 251 3.34 -24.63 -8.22
C PRO A 251 4.30 -23.51 -8.60
N ILE A 252 4.77 -22.77 -7.59
CA ILE A 252 5.78 -21.72 -7.72
C ILE A 252 7.03 -22.18 -6.98
N PRO A 253 8.19 -22.31 -7.66
CA PRO A 253 9.43 -22.66 -7.00
C PRO A 253 9.82 -21.65 -5.92
N LEU A 254 10.15 -22.11 -4.72
CA LEU A 254 10.51 -21.21 -3.59
C LEU A 254 11.80 -20.43 -3.89
N GLU A 255 12.74 -21.04 -4.61
CA GLU A 255 13.96 -20.36 -5.08
C GLU A 255 13.64 -19.16 -6.00
N ALA A 256 12.56 -19.27 -6.79
CA ALA A 256 12.10 -18.16 -7.60
C ALA A 256 11.49 -17.04 -6.73
N VAL A 257 10.79 -17.39 -5.66
CA VAL A 257 10.26 -16.42 -4.69
C VAL A 257 11.39 -15.70 -3.99
N GLU A 258 12.37 -16.45 -3.46
CA GLU A 258 13.56 -15.91 -2.77
C GLU A 258 14.42 -15.05 -3.69
N GLY A 259 14.48 -15.39 -4.97
CA GLY A 259 15.18 -14.63 -5.99
C GLY A 259 14.55 -13.25 -6.30
N THR A 260 13.40 -12.92 -5.74
CA THR A 260 12.77 -11.59 -5.94
C THR A 260 12.95 -10.67 -4.73
N PRO A 261 13.12 -9.35 -4.92
CA PRO A 261 13.38 -8.40 -3.81
C PRO A 261 12.28 -8.33 -2.75
N ASN A 262 11.08 -8.75 -3.10
CA ASN A 262 9.90 -8.72 -2.24
C ASN A 262 9.45 -10.11 -1.78
N HIS A 263 10.19 -11.18 -2.08
CA HIS A 263 9.72 -12.58 -1.92
C HIS A 263 8.33 -12.77 -2.54
N SER A 264 8.17 -12.33 -3.78
CA SER A 264 6.87 -12.25 -4.46
C SER A 264 6.33 -13.63 -4.81
N TRP A 265 5.09 -13.91 -4.42
CA TRP A 265 4.36 -15.11 -4.85
C TRP A 265 3.82 -15.01 -6.28
N ARG A 266 3.98 -13.85 -6.92
CA ARG A 266 3.61 -13.59 -8.32
C ARG A 266 4.82 -13.69 -9.25
N THR A 267 5.63 -14.70 -9.09
CA THR A 267 6.84 -14.91 -9.89
C THR A 267 6.84 -16.26 -10.58
N SER A 268 7.88 -16.53 -11.36
CA SER A 268 8.23 -17.80 -11.95
C SER A 268 9.74 -17.89 -12.05
N ALA A 269 10.30 -19.06 -12.29
CA ALA A 269 11.75 -19.24 -12.49
C ALA A 269 12.27 -18.35 -13.64
N SER A 270 11.51 -18.23 -14.75
CA SER A 270 11.88 -17.38 -15.90
C SER A 270 11.87 -15.88 -15.60
N LEU A 271 11.04 -15.41 -14.66
CA LEU A 271 11.01 -14.00 -14.26
C LEU A 271 12.01 -13.70 -13.15
N ALA A 272 12.19 -14.63 -12.20
CA ALA A 272 13.09 -14.45 -11.07
C ALA A 272 14.57 -14.29 -11.50
N GLN A 273 14.98 -14.94 -12.59
CA GLN A 273 16.35 -14.82 -13.11
C GLN A 273 16.78 -13.38 -13.39
N PHE A 274 15.87 -12.49 -13.79
CA PHE A 274 16.19 -11.10 -14.06
C PHE A 274 16.59 -10.33 -12.80
N PHE A 275 16.11 -10.74 -11.63
CA PHE A 275 16.44 -10.10 -10.35
C PHE A 275 17.82 -10.49 -9.81
N LYS A 276 18.55 -11.40 -10.48
CA LYS A 276 19.97 -11.66 -10.21
C LYS A 276 20.88 -10.53 -10.75
N CYS A 277 20.35 -9.70 -11.65
CA CYS A 277 21.06 -8.53 -12.18
C CYS A 277 21.05 -7.37 -11.19
N PRO A 278 21.98 -6.40 -11.31
CA PRO A 278 21.91 -5.16 -10.55
C PRO A 278 20.56 -4.48 -10.67
N SER A 279 20.19 -3.65 -9.72
CA SER A 279 18.93 -2.92 -9.78
C SER A 279 19.08 -1.57 -10.49
N VAL A 280 17.98 -1.03 -11.05
CA VAL A 280 17.95 0.35 -11.57
C VAL A 280 18.31 1.35 -10.48
N GLY A 281 18.01 1.04 -9.21
CA GLY A 281 18.37 1.86 -8.06
C GLY A 281 19.88 2.08 -7.86
N GLU A 282 20.74 1.23 -8.46
CA GLU A 282 22.19 1.45 -8.46
C GLU A 282 22.63 2.58 -9.41
N LYS A 283 21.84 2.86 -10.43
CA LYS A 283 22.08 3.94 -11.41
C LYS A 283 21.27 5.18 -11.15
N MET A 284 20.07 5.04 -10.58
CA MET A 284 19.12 6.13 -10.35
C MET A 284 18.62 6.16 -8.91
N VAL A 285 18.26 7.34 -8.42
CA VAL A 285 17.53 7.54 -7.18
C VAL A 285 16.13 8.02 -7.51
N ALA A 286 15.12 7.36 -6.96
CA ALA A 286 13.72 7.72 -7.18
C ALA A 286 13.12 8.42 -5.96
N THR A 287 12.20 9.35 -6.22
CA THR A 287 11.52 10.12 -5.18
C THR A 287 10.11 10.50 -5.61
N ALA A 288 9.24 10.72 -4.65
CA ALA A 288 8.01 11.45 -4.88
C ALA A 288 8.26 12.96 -4.76
N GLY A 289 7.51 13.74 -5.49
CA GLY A 289 7.51 15.20 -5.37
C GLY A 289 6.72 15.70 -4.16
N MET A 290 6.38 16.98 -4.18
CA MET A 290 5.59 17.60 -3.13
C MET A 290 4.10 17.30 -3.29
N THR A 291 3.37 17.35 -2.18
CA THR A 291 1.91 17.31 -2.16
C THR A 291 1.38 18.71 -1.91
N ILE A 292 0.69 19.29 -2.88
CA ILE A 292 -0.03 20.55 -2.72
C ILE A 292 -1.44 20.22 -2.24
N GLY A 293 -1.80 20.67 -1.04
CA GLY A 293 -3.13 20.41 -0.44
C GLY A 293 -4.25 21.29 -1.01
N ASP A 294 -3.89 22.42 -1.64
CA ASP A 294 -4.81 23.35 -2.26
C ASP A 294 -4.37 23.67 -3.71
N ASN A 295 -4.73 22.77 -4.60
CA ASN A 295 -4.40 22.90 -6.01
C ASN A 295 -5.02 24.15 -6.64
N ASN A 296 -6.24 24.54 -6.24
CA ASN A 296 -6.93 25.70 -6.79
C ASN A 296 -6.20 27.00 -6.44
N ARG A 297 -5.53 27.03 -5.30
CA ARG A 297 -4.76 28.19 -4.86
C ARG A 297 -3.46 28.37 -5.62
N PHE A 298 -2.72 27.27 -5.87
CA PHE A 298 -1.34 27.35 -6.35
C PHE A 298 -1.10 26.83 -7.76
N LEU A 299 -2.01 26.01 -8.32
CA LEU A 299 -1.80 25.44 -9.66
C LEU A 299 -2.66 26.13 -10.70
N ARG A 300 -2.07 26.31 -11.89
CA ARG A 300 -2.78 26.82 -13.08
C ARG A 300 -2.57 25.86 -14.25
N LYS A 301 -3.65 25.60 -14.97
CA LYS A 301 -3.59 24.84 -16.23
C LYS A 301 -3.15 25.77 -17.35
N ILE A 302 -2.19 25.31 -18.15
CA ILE A 302 -1.75 26.04 -19.34
C ILE A 302 -2.84 25.90 -20.41
N ARG A 303 -3.22 27.00 -21.00
CA ARG A 303 -4.19 27.08 -22.11
C ARG A 303 -3.50 26.80 -23.45
N THR A 304 -4.28 26.53 -24.48
CA THR A 304 -3.76 26.23 -25.82
C THR A 304 -2.98 27.37 -26.45
N ASP A 305 -3.28 28.61 -26.03
CA ASP A 305 -2.57 29.83 -26.44
C ASP A 305 -1.29 30.11 -25.63
N GLY A 306 -0.90 29.21 -24.74
CA GLY A 306 0.26 29.40 -23.89
C GLY A 306 0.05 30.32 -22.69
N THR A 307 -1.17 30.76 -22.43
CA THR A 307 -1.51 31.62 -21.28
C THR A 307 -2.06 30.79 -20.10
N ILE A 308 -2.14 31.43 -18.92
CA ILE A 308 -2.87 30.94 -17.75
C ILE A 308 -3.85 32.03 -17.27
N LEU A 309 -4.88 31.62 -16.53
CA LEU A 309 -5.74 32.52 -15.76
C LEU A 309 -5.30 32.51 -14.29
N GLU A 310 -4.97 33.68 -13.77
CA GLU A 310 -4.61 33.90 -12.37
C GLU A 310 -5.77 34.61 -11.65
N PRO A 311 -6.56 33.85 -10.87
CA PRO A 311 -7.69 34.40 -10.15
C PRO A 311 -7.33 35.00 -8.79
N LEU A 312 -6.06 34.88 -8.36
CA LEU A 312 -5.63 35.25 -7.02
C LEU A 312 -4.42 36.19 -7.07
N ARG A 313 -4.42 37.20 -6.19
CA ARG A 313 -3.23 37.96 -5.85
C ARG A 313 -2.64 37.40 -4.57
N PHE A 314 -1.34 37.11 -4.57
CA PHE A 314 -0.61 36.70 -3.40
C PHE A 314 0.12 37.87 -2.76
N SER A 315 -0.01 38.00 -1.45
CA SER A 315 0.69 38.99 -0.64
C SER A 315 1.10 38.37 0.69
N PHE A 316 2.00 39.02 1.41
CA PHE A 316 2.46 38.57 2.71
C PHE A 316 2.21 39.66 3.75
N GLU A 317 1.84 39.22 4.94
CA GLU A 317 1.74 40.07 6.11
C GLU A 317 2.47 39.43 7.29
N GLU A 318 2.94 40.24 8.22
CA GLU A 318 3.42 39.77 9.51
C GLU A 318 2.22 39.67 10.46
N ALA A 319 2.09 38.56 11.14
CA ALA A 319 1.03 38.33 12.12
C ALA A 319 1.61 37.77 13.42
N PRO A 320 1.05 38.11 14.59
CA PRO A 320 1.51 37.57 15.86
C PRO A 320 1.44 36.04 15.89
N VAL A 321 2.44 35.41 16.49
CA VAL A 321 2.38 33.98 16.81
C VAL A 321 1.34 33.78 17.90
N SER A 322 0.48 32.77 17.78
CA SER A 322 -0.56 32.46 18.76
C SER A 322 -0.75 30.95 18.90
N VAL A 323 -0.82 30.47 20.14
CA VAL A 323 -1.10 29.06 20.44
C VAL A 323 -2.47 28.65 19.88
N GLU A 324 -3.49 29.50 20.04
CA GLU A 324 -4.84 29.20 19.54
C GLU A 324 -4.85 29.02 18.01
N ARG A 325 -4.13 29.88 17.28
CA ARG A 325 -4.01 29.79 15.83
C ARG A 325 -3.28 28.50 15.41
N GLU A 326 -2.15 28.19 16.05
CA GLU A 326 -1.37 26.99 15.74
C GLU A 326 -2.16 25.72 16.08
N GLU A 327 -2.96 25.71 17.15
CA GLU A 327 -3.85 24.59 17.46
C GLU A 327 -4.99 24.43 16.44
N LYS A 328 -5.61 25.54 15.96
CA LYS A 328 -6.60 25.48 14.85
C LYS A 328 -5.99 24.90 13.57
N LEU A 329 -4.70 25.10 13.37
CA LEU A 329 -3.96 24.59 12.21
C LEU A 329 -3.45 23.17 12.42
N ALA A 330 -3.33 22.69 13.65
CA ALA A 330 -2.85 21.35 13.98
C ALA A 330 -3.88 20.28 13.63
N ARG A 331 -3.40 19.13 13.13
CA ARG A 331 -4.24 17.95 12.89
C ARG A 331 -4.75 17.42 14.24
N GLY A 332 -6.07 17.48 14.44
CA GLY A 332 -6.71 17.08 15.68
C GLY A 332 -6.90 18.22 16.69
N GLY A 333 -6.57 19.48 16.33
CA GLY A 333 -6.81 20.65 17.16
C GLY A 333 -5.94 20.73 18.41
N ARG A 334 -4.86 19.93 18.51
CA ARG A 334 -3.92 19.95 19.64
C ARG A 334 -2.47 19.90 19.16
N LEU A 335 -1.63 20.71 19.75
CA LEU A 335 -0.17 20.64 19.59
C LEU A 335 0.41 19.59 20.55
N SER A 336 1.55 18.98 20.17
CA SER A 336 2.35 18.23 21.14
C SER A 336 2.81 19.14 22.28
N ALA A 337 3.02 18.59 23.47
CA ALA A 337 3.40 19.38 24.66
C ALA A 337 4.66 20.24 24.42
N SER A 338 5.67 19.68 23.75
CA SER A 338 6.91 20.38 23.39
C SER A 338 6.65 21.53 22.41
N ARG A 339 5.83 21.32 21.37
CA ARG A 339 5.51 22.34 20.38
C ARG A 339 4.62 23.45 20.97
N ARG A 340 3.65 23.10 21.82
CA ARG A 340 2.82 24.08 22.53
C ARG A 340 3.66 25.00 23.42
N ARG A 341 4.64 24.44 24.15
CA ARG A 341 5.57 25.22 24.96
C ARG A 341 6.37 26.22 24.12
N ALA A 342 6.99 25.75 23.02
CA ALA A 342 7.76 26.61 22.13
C ALA A 342 6.91 27.73 21.49
N VAL A 343 5.67 27.41 21.07
CA VAL A 343 4.74 28.42 20.52
C VAL A 343 4.31 29.40 21.59
N SER A 344 4.04 28.95 22.83
CA SER A 344 3.66 29.81 23.94
C SER A 344 4.80 30.74 24.38
N GLU A 345 6.05 30.30 24.31
CA GLU A 345 7.22 31.15 24.55
C GLU A 345 7.32 32.21 23.45
N ALA A 346 7.25 31.83 22.18
CA ALA A 346 7.28 32.78 21.06
C ALA A 346 6.10 33.79 21.10
N GLU A 347 4.91 33.37 21.55
CA GLU A 347 3.75 34.27 21.75
C GLU A 347 4.01 35.29 22.88
N LYS A 348 4.60 34.86 23.97
CA LYS A 348 4.97 35.76 25.10
C LYS A 348 6.06 36.77 24.69
N ASP A 349 6.99 36.34 23.85
CA ASP A 349 8.07 37.18 23.34
C ASP A 349 7.61 38.15 22.23
N GLY A 350 6.31 38.16 21.90
CA GLY A 350 5.75 39.02 20.84
C GLY A 350 6.24 38.66 19.45
N ALA A 351 6.66 37.41 19.24
CA ALA A 351 7.16 36.97 17.94
C ALA A 351 6.08 37.07 16.88
N THR A 352 6.50 37.45 15.67
CA THR A 352 5.63 37.46 14.47
C THR A 352 5.99 36.32 13.53
N VAL A 353 5.06 36.00 12.66
CA VAL A 353 5.24 35.01 11.62
C VAL A 353 4.67 35.54 10.31
N ARG A 354 5.41 35.37 9.23
CA ARG A 354 5.00 35.73 7.89
C ARG A 354 3.82 34.86 7.44
N VAL A 355 2.69 35.49 7.08
CA VAL A 355 1.45 34.81 6.69
C VAL A 355 1.14 35.13 5.23
N LEU A 356 0.79 34.09 4.46
CA LEU A 356 0.33 34.26 3.07
C LEU A 356 -1.14 34.69 3.05
N ARG A 357 -1.40 35.85 2.44
CA ARG A 357 -2.74 36.33 2.09
C ARG A 357 -3.03 36.08 0.60
N THR A 358 -4.29 35.94 0.29
CA THR A 358 -4.75 35.78 -1.09
C THR A 358 -6.02 36.59 -1.28
N ASP A 359 -6.00 37.51 -2.26
CA ASP A 359 -7.15 38.30 -2.67
C ASP A 359 -7.67 37.74 -3.99
N VAL A 360 -8.98 37.69 -4.14
CA VAL A 360 -9.62 37.26 -5.40
C VAL A 360 -9.56 38.40 -6.39
N LEU A 361 -9.13 38.08 -7.61
CA LEU A 361 -9.15 38.99 -8.75
C LEU A 361 -10.41 38.74 -9.58
N ASP A 362 -11.18 39.78 -9.83
CA ASP A 362 -12.36 39.75 -10.70
C ASP A 362 -12.33 40.98 -11.63
N PRO A 363 -12.12 40.80 -12.93
CA PRO A 363 -11.84 39.50 -13.61
C PRO A 363 -10.45 38.94 -13.31
N PRO A 364 -10.25 37.63 -13.50
CA PRO A 364 -8.92 37.00 -13.38
C PRO A 364 -7.90 37.61 -14.33
N ARG A 365 -6.66 37.78 -13.87
CA ARG A 365 -5.56 38.25 -14.71
C ARG A 365 -5.15 37.16 -15.72
N VAL A 366 -4.96 37.54 -16.98
CA VAL A 366 -4.33 36.70 -18.00
C VAL A 366 -2.83 36.87 -17.90
N VAL A 367 -2.10 35.77 -17.76
CA VAL A 367 -0.62 35.75 -17.66
C VAL A 367 -0.06 34.97 -18.82
N GLN A 368 0.85 35.59 -19.57
CA GLN A 368 1.60 34.95 -20.65
C GLN A 368 2.77 34.15 -20.07
N LEU A 369 2.95 32.90 -20.51
CA LEU A 369 4.11 32.08 -20.13
C LEU A 369 5.23 32.20 -21.19
N PRO A 370 6.51 32.08 -20.78
CA PRO A 370 7.00 31.94 -19.41
C PRO A 370 6.83 33.23 -18.59
N ASP A 371 6.54 33.08 -17.31
CA ASP A 371 6.42 34.18 -16.34
C ASP A 371 7.27 33.79 -15.10
N PRO A 372 8.05 34.74 -14.52
CA PRO A 372 8.99 34.46 -13.44
C PRO A 372 8.33 33.98 -12.15
N ASP A 373 7.06 34.31 -11.93
CA ASP A 373 6.31 33.89 -10.76
C ASP A 373 5.78 32.45 -10.87
N TYR A 374 5.95 31.80 -12.04
CA TYR A 374 5.44 30.45 -12.29
C TYR A 374 6.50 29.50 -12.81
N ALA A 375 6.52 28.29 -12.26
CA ALA A 375 7.35 27.20 -12.76
C ALA A 375 6.49 26.07 -13.37
N PRO A 376 6.97 25.40 -14.42
CA PRO A 376 6.34 24.20 -14.95
C PRO A 376 6.18 23.15 -13.86
N TYR A 377 5.01 22.50 -13.79
CA TYR A 377 4.65 21.54 -12.75
C TYR A 377 4.42 20.14 -13.33
N ASN A 378 5.22 19.16 -12.85
CA ASN A 378 5.16 17.78 -13.32
C ASN A 378 3.98 17.04 -12.70
N LYS A 379 2.80 17.10 -13.31
CA LYS A 379 1.64 16.29 -12.93
C LYS A 379 1.61 14.92 -13.60
N ALA A 380 0.89 13.97 -12.95
CA ALA A 380 0.64 12.66 -13.54
C ALA A 380 -0.12 12.77 -14.86
N VAL A 381 0.37 12.07 -15.89
CA VAL A 381 -0.24 11.99 -17.21
C VAL A 381 -0.15 10.55 -17.71
N SER A 382 -1.21 10.04 -18.35
CA SER A 382 -1.24 8.71 -18.96
C SER A 382 -0.61 8.75 -20.36
N ALA A 383 0.68 9.08 -20.43
CA ALA A 383 1.46 9.11 -21.65
C ALA A 383 2.81 8.43 -21.45
N CYS A 384 3.34 7.77 -22.47
CA CYS A 384 4.68 7.22 -22.51
C CYS A 384 5.64 8.17 -23.23
N LEU A 385 6.92 8.06 -22.92
CA LEU A 385 8.05 8.73 -23.55
C LEU A 385 8.09 10.25 -23.35
N TRP A 386 7.02 10.98 -23.65
CA TRP A 386 6.95 12.43 -23.57
C TRP A 386 5.52 12.94 -23.34
N SER A 387 5.44 14.06 -22.64
CA SER A 387 4.25 14.93 -22.58
C SER A 387 4.70 16.36 -22.30
N PRO A 388 4.22 17.35 -23.01
CA PRO A 388 4.51 18.74 -22.68
C PRO A 388 3.97 19.08 -21.29
N PRO A 389 4.56 20.06 -20.60
CA PRO A 389 4.00 20.61 -19.37
C PRO A 389 2.60 21.17 -19.63
N CYS A 390 1.60 20.69 -18.88
CA CYS A 390 0.23 21.15 -18.98
C CYS A 390 -0.19 21.99 -17.76
N TRP A 391 0.68 22.12 -16.78
CA TRP A 391 0.44 22.81 -15.53
C TRP A 391 1.64 23.63 -15.12
N VAL A 392 1.37 24.76 -14.47
CA VAL A 392 2.36 25.56 -13.74
C VAL A 392 1.94 25.69 -12.28
N VAL A 393 2.92 25.90 -11.43
CA VAL A 393 2.73 26.21 -10.01
C VAL A 393 3.23 27.63 -9.74
N PHE A 394 2.53 28.37 -8.89
CA PHE A 394 3.04 29.63 -8.37
C PHE A 394 4.31 29.38 -7.57
N TRP A 395 5.45 29.87 -8.09
CA TRP A 395 6.80 29.50 -7.61
C TRP A 395 7.70 30.71 -7.35
N LYS A 396 7.10 31.87 -7.15
CA LYS A 396 7.83 33.10 -6.84
C LYS A 396 8.78 32.91 -5.65
N ASP A 397 9.97 33.50 -5.75
CA ASP A 397 11.01 33.43 -4.71
C ASP A 397 11.30 31.97 -4.28
N ASP A 398 11.54 31.09 -5.25
CA ASP A 398 11.82 29.66 -5.07
C ASP A 398 10.74 28.91 -4.27
N GLY A 399 9.48 29.32 -4.46
CA GLY A 399 8.32 28.69 -3.84
C GLY A 399 8.02 29.19 -2.42
N ASP A 400 8.50 30.35 -2.04
CA ASP A 400 8.30 30.90 -0.68
C ASP A 400 6.83 30.98 -0.26
N ALA A 401 5.93 31.35 -1.17
CA ALA A 401 4.49 31.35 -0.89
C ALA A 401 3.95 29.97 -0.46
N LEU A 402 4.38 28.90 -1.15
CA LEU A 402 4.02 27.53 -0.81
C LEU A 402 4.63 27.10 0.53
N LEU A 403 5.89 27.47 0.79
CA LEU A 403 6.57 27.15 2.05
C LEU A 403 5.95 27.89 3.23
N THR A 404 5.58 29.15 3.02
CA THR A 404 4.88 29.96 4.02
C THR A 404 3.48 29.44 4.30
N ALA A 405 2.72 29.08 3.26
CA ALA A 405 1.41 28.44 3.41
C ALA A 405 1.49 27.11 4.18
N LYS A 406 2.55 26.32 3.96
CA LYS A 406 2.80 25.12 4.76
C LYS A 406 3.04 25.43 6.24
N ARG A 407 3.79 26.48 6.54
CA ARG A 407 4.15 26.87 7.91
C ARG A 407 2.94 27.43 8.68
N ASN A 408 2.07 28.18 7.99
CA ASN A 408 0.99 28.98 8.57
C ASN A 408 -0.42 28.45 8.27
N GLY A 409 -0.54 27.38 7.49
CA GLY A 409 -1.80 26.83 7.06
C GLY A 409 -2.02 25.38 7.51
N PRO A 410 -3.25 24.88 7.46
CA PRO A 410 -3.52 23.49 7.73
C PRO A 410 -2.85 22.63 6.65
N TRP A 411 -1.62 22.19 6.89
CA TRP A 411 -0.96 21.03 6.26
C TRP A 411 -1.10 20.87 4.72
N TYR A 412 -1.10 21.98 3.98
CA TYR A 412 -1.17 21.99 2.52
C TYR A 412 0.01 21.31 1.82
N LEU A 413 1.13 21.14 2.50
CA LEU A 413 2.29 20.44 2.02
C LEU A 413 2.63 19.28 2.95
N ARG A 414 2.22 18.08 2.58
CA ARG A 414 2.78 16.87 3.16
C ARG A 414 4.18 16.66 2.61
N GLY A 415 5.16 17.25 3.32
CA GLY A 415 6.56 17.07 2.98
C GLY A 415 6.99 17.77 1.67
N VAL A 416 8.22 18.25 1.65
CA VAL A 416 8.91 18.74 0.45
C VAL A 416 9.83 17.63 -0.03
N GLY A 417 9.29 16.39 -0.11
CA GLY A 417 10.05 15.26 -0.61
C GLY A 417 10.59 15.56 -1.99
N GLY A 418 11.85 15.24 -2.21
CA GLY A 418 12.46 15.45 -3.51
C GLY A 418 12.83 16.90 -3.87
N ARG A 419 12.69 17.93 -3.00
CA ARG A 419 13.05 19.33 -3.31
C ARG A 419 14.46 19.47 -3.89
N ARG A 420 15.42 18.72 -3.40
CA ARG A 420 16.82 18.71 -3.90
C ARG A 420 16.94 18.27 -5.38
N PHE A 421 15.88 17.71 -5.95
CA PHE A 421 15.79 17.25 -7.33
C PHE A 421 14.91 18.13 -8.21
N PHE A 422 14.27 19.16 -7.66
CA PHE A 422 13.52 20.12 -8.46
C PHE A 422 14.43 20.75 -9.50
N MET A 423 13.86 21.14 -10.62
CA MET A 423 14.55 21.76 -11.76
C MET A 423 15.59 20.85 -12.46
N ARG A 424 15.74 19.58 -12.07
CA ARG A 424 16.70 18.65 -12.67
C ARG A 424 16.08 17.77 -13.75
N GLU A 425 16.89 17.39 -14.73
CA GLU A 425 16.57 16.39 -15.76
C GLU A 425 16.44 15.00 -15.13
N GLY A 426 15.43 14.20 -15.59
CA GLY A 426 15.21 12.86 -15.07
C GLY A 426 14.17 12.05 -15.84
N LEU A 427 13.59 11.08 -15.16
CA LEU A 427 12.44 10.29 -15.62
C LEU A 427 11.25 10.52 -14.67
N THR A 428 10.03 10.38 -15.19
CA THR A 428 8.81 10.50 -14.39
C THR A 428 7.74 9.51 -14.87
N TRP A 429 6.82 9.14 -13.99
CA TRP A 429 5.69 8.27 -14.33
C TRP A 429 4.44 8.66 -13.52
N SER A 430 3.28 8.12 -13.89
CA SER A 430 2.07 8.29 -13.08
C SER A 430 2.07 7.32 -11.91
N LEU A 431 1.90 7.84 -10.67
CA LEU A 431 1.85 7.02 -9.46
C LEU A 431 0.76 5.94 -9.56
N SER A 432 -0.43 6.31 -10.00
CA SER A 432 -1.58 5.39 -10.06
C SER A 432 -1.89 5.05 -11.52
N ALA A 433 -1.49 3.85 -11.95
CA ALA A 433 -1.65 3.39 -13.30
C ALA A 433 -1.66 1.85 -13.41
N SER A 434 -2.31 1.33 -14.45
CA SER A 434 -2.31 -0.11 -14.79
C SER A 434 -0.98 -0.58 -15.39
N ARG A 435 -0.26 0.32 -16.06
CA ARG A 435 1.10 0.11 -16.59
C ARG A 435 2.01 1.28 -16.23
N MET A 436 3.31 1.14 -16.41
CA MET A 436 4.26 2.22 -16.20
C MET A 436 4.23 3.19 -17.40
N TYR A 437 3.51 4.30 -17.24
CA TYR A 437 3.55 5.43 -18.19
C TYR A 437 4.79 6.28 -17.92
N ILE A 438 5.97 5.76 -18.30
CA ILE A 438 7.24 6.45 -18.10
C ILE A 438 7.53 7.47 -19.18
N ARG A 439 8.06 8.61 -18.77
CA ARG A 439 8.37 9.75 -19.63
C ARG A 439 9.72 10.36 -19.27
N TYR A 440 10.32 11.00 -20.24
CA TYR A 440 11.40 11.93 -20.01
C TYR A 440 10.90 13.16 -19.24
N LEU A 441 11.61 13.53 -18.19
CA LEU A 441 11.38 14.73 -17.40
C LEU A 441 12.42 15.79 -17.79
N PRO A 442 12.04 16.88 -18.46
CA PRO A 442 12.97 17.95 -18.78
C PRO A 442 13.40 18.70 -17.52
N PRO A 443 14.56 19.40 -17.56
CA PRO A 443 14.93 20.31 -16.48
C PRO A 443 13.93 21.47 -16.38
N GLY A 444 13.94 22.18 -15.24
CA GLY A 444 13.07 23.34 -15.00
C GLY A 444 11.68 23.01 -14.44
N MET A 445 11.45 21.78 -13.96
CA MET A 445 10.15 21.37 -13.43
C MET A 445 10.14 21.23 -11.91
N VAL A 446 9.05 21.67 -11.30
CA VAL A 446 8.69 21.37 -9.93
C VAL A 446 7.90 20.05 -9.88
N LEU A 447 8.16 19.19 -8.89
CA LEU A 447 7.72 17.80 -8.88
C LEU A 447 6.46 17.57 -8.03
N ASP A 448 5.47 16.84 -8.59
CA ASP A 448 4.24 16.39 -7.91
C ASP A 448 4.43 15.00 -7.26
N CYS A 449 3.81 14.78 -6.12
CA CYS A 449 3.76 13.46 -5.49
C CYS A 449 2.97 12.42 -6.30
N GLY A 450 2.02 12.83 -7.11
CA GLY A 450 1.25 11.99 -8.04
C GLY A 450 2.04 11.56 -9.28
N ALA A 451 3.20 12.18 -9.53
CA ALA A 451 4.13 11.87 -10.60
C ALA A 451 5.54 11.61 -10.05
N PRO A 452 5.81 10.44 -9.47
CA PRO A 452 7.14 10.10 -8.96
C PRO A 452 8.20 10.25 -10.04
N CYS A 453 9.42 10.57 -9.63
CA CYS A 453 10.53 10.87 -10.52
C CYS A 453 11.78 10.08 -10.14
N ALA A 454 12.67 9.90 -11.11
CA ALA A 454 13.97 9.28 -10.89
C ALA A 454 15.08 10.09 -11.57
N PHE A 455 16.23 10.17 -10.93
CA PHE A 455 17.37 10.99 -11.30
C PHE A 455 18.64 10.16 -11.28
N LEU A 456 19.54 10.39 -12.23
CA LEU A 456 20.84 9.73 -12.25
C LEU A 456 21.62 10.02 -10.97
N ARG A 457 22.29 8.99 -10.46
CA ARG A 457 23.26 9.16 -9.37
C ARG A 457 24.49 9.91 -9.85
N PRO A 458 25.23 10.58 -8.94
CA PRO A 458 26.50 11.20 -9.29
C PRO A 458 27.45 10.21 -9.97
N GLY A 459 28.12 10.66 -11.02
CA GLY A 459 29.08 9.84 -11.78
C GLY A 459 28.47 8.88 -12.80
N VAL A 460 27.15 8.76 -12.87
CA VAL A 460 26.47 7.95 -13.91
C VAL A 460 26.33 8.77 -15.19
N PRO A 461 26.80 8.26 -16.37
CA PRO A 461 26.70 8.98 -17.64
C PRO A 461 25.27 9.29 -18.05
N ARG A 462 25.04 10.43 -18.70
CA ARG A 462 23.71 10.89 -19.13
C ARG A 462 23.03 9.91 -20.10
N GLU A 463 23.78 9.16 -20.88
CA GLU A 463 23.28 8.13 -21.79
C GLU A 463 22.47 7.07 -21.06
N GLU A 464 22.80 6.78 -19.81
CA GLU A 464 22.06 5.82 -18.97
C GLU A 464 20.62 6.25 -18.73
N LEU A 465 20.33 7.56 -18.71
CA LEU A 465 18.96 8.06 -18.61
C LEU A 465 18.09 7.54 -19.78
N PHE A 466 18.60 7.64 -21.00
CA PHE A 466 17.89 7.19 -22.20
C PHE A 466 17.85 5.67 -22.31
N PHE A 467 18.92 4.98 -21.88
CA PHE A 467 18.94 3.53 -21.84
C PHE A 467 17.90 2.99 -20.85
N ILE A 468 17.83 3.53 -19.64
CA ILE A 468 16.83 3.13 -18.64
C ILE A 468 15.41 3.54 -19.07
N LEU A 469 15.24 4.72 -19.72
CA LEU A 469 13.94 5.09 -20.30
C LEU A 469 13.47 4.04 -21.31
N GLY A 470 14.33 3.62 -22.24
CA GLY A 470 14.03 2.59 -23.23
C GLY A 470 13.67 1.26 -22.58
N TRP A 471 14.41 0.83 -21.57
CA TRP A 471 14.09 -0.36 -20.78
C TRP A 471 12.69 -0.31 -20.18
N CYS A 472 12.36 0.77 -19.50
CA CYS A 472 11.07 0.92 -18.82
C CYS A 472 9.85 1.04 -19.77
N LEU A 473 10.08 1.30 -21.07
CA LEU A 473 9.03 1.30 -22.09
C LEU A 473 8.70 -0.13 -22.57
N THR A 474 9.53 -1.13 -22.27
CA THR A 474 9.34 -2.51 -22.75
C THR A 474 8.24 -3.26 -22.00
N SER A 475 7.70 -4.28 -22.69
CA SER A 475 6.71 -5.20 -22.13
C SER A 475 7.27 -6.01 -20.96
N LEU A 476 8.53 -6.46 -21.04
CA LEU A 476 9.20 -7.21 -19.97
C LEU A 476 9.38 -6.37 -18.71
N ALA A 477 9.86 -5.12 -18.82
CA ALA A 477 9.99 -4.23 -17.67
C ALA A 477 8.64 -4.01 -16.97
N ASN A 478 7.57 -3.78 -17.73
CA ASN A 478 6.22 -3.67 -17.20
C ASN A 478 5.75 -4.97 -16.53
N ARG A 479 6.06 -6.14 -17.09
CA ARG A 479 5.73 -7.44 -16.51
C ARG A 479 6.46 -7.66 -15.18
N LEU A 480 7.75 -7.33 -15.10
CA LEU A 480 8.54 -7.41 -13.87
C LEU A 480 8.02 -6.44 -12.80
N LEU A 481 7.74 -5.19 -13.19
CA LEU A 481 7.24 -4.17 -12.27
C LEU A 481 5.83 -4.51 -11.77
N LYS A 482 4.87 -4.68 -12.67
CA LYS A 482 3.45 -4.86 -12.34
C LYS A 482 3.08 -6.31 -12.02
N GLY A 483 3.78 -7.26 -12.58
CA GLY A 483 3.56 -8.67 -12.31
C GLY A 483 4.22 -9.13 -11.01
N VAL A 484 5.49 -8.80 -10.81
CA VAL A 484 6.31 -9.35 -9.73
C VAL A 484 6.49 -8.39 -8.56
N LEU A 485 6.91 -7.14 -8.81
CA LEU A 485 7.26 -6.20 -7.73
C LEU A 485 6.03 -5.59 -7.06
N ASN A 486 5.10 -5.06 -7.85
CA ASN A 486 3.92 -4.38 -7.32
C ASN A 486 2.74 -4.43 -8.30
N HIS A 487 1.81 -5.34 -8.09
CA HIS A 487 0.63 -5.52 -8.95
C HIS A 487 -0.50 -4.53 -8.67
N THR A 488 -0.39 -3.69 -7.64
CA THR A 488 -1.41 -2.68 -7.32
C THR A 488 -1.40 -1.52 -8.32
N ARG A 489 -2.37 -0.63 -8.23
CA ARG A 489 -2.42 0.55 -9.12
C ARG A 489 -1.25 1.49 -8.91
N ASN A 490 -0.70 1.59 -7.68
CA ASN A 490 0.34 2.56 -7.35
C ASN A 490 1.74 2.00 -7.63
N ILE A 491 2.52 2.71 -8.45
CA ILE A 491 3.93 2.43 -8.74
C ILE A 491 4.78 3.37 -7.88
N GLN A 492 5.32 2.86 -6.79
CA GLN A 492 6.11 3.64 -5.84
C GLN A 492 7.55 3.87 -6.35
N ALA A 493 8.21 4.91 -5.85
CA ALA A 493 9.62 5.16 -6.13
C ALA A 493 10.52 3.94 -5.85
N LYS A 494 10.26 3.23 -4.75
CA LYS A 494 10.99 2.01 -4.39
C LYS A 494 10.76 0.83 -5.33
N ASP A 495 9.59 0.73 -5.95
CA ASP A 495 9.33 -0.32 -6.94
C ASP A 495 10.17 -0.09 -8.20
N PHE A 496 10.28 1.17 -8.65
CA PHE A 496 11.16 1.57 -9.75
C PHE A 496 12.64 1.25 -9.44
N GLU A 497 13.14 1.62 -8.27
CA GLU A 497 14.52 1.36 -7.86
C GLU A 497 14.86 -0.14 -7.85
N ARG A 498 13.87 -1.01 -7.53
CA ARG A 498 14.04 -2.47 -7.48
C ARG A 498 13.92 -3.16 -8.83
N LEU A 499 13.52 -2.44 -9.88
CA LEU A 499 13.46 -2.99 -11.23
C LEU A 499 14.87 -3.45 -11.65
N PRO A 500 15.03 -4.65 -12.26
CA PRO A 500 16.31 -5.10 -12.75
C PRO A 500 16.90 -4.12 -13.78
N TYR A 501 18.16 -3.80 -13.64
CA TYR A 501 18.89 -3.04 -14.64
C TYR A 501 19.32 -3.99 -15.77
N PRO A 502 19.07 -3.68 -17.06
CA PRO A 502 19.27 -4.60 -18.17
C PRO A 502 20.75 -4.75 -18.55
N SER A 503 21.56 -5.28 -17.61
CA SER A 503 22.99 -5.53 -17.81
C SER A 503 23.29 -6.63 -18.82
N TRP A 504 22.30 -7.47 -19.13
CA TRP A 504 22.39 -8.53 -20.14
C TRP A 504 22.36 -8.02 -21.58
N VAL A 505 21.98 -6.76 -21.82
CA VAL A 505 21.96 -6.17 -23.17
C VAL A 505 23.39 -5.92 -23.65
N PRO A 506 23.81 -6.49 -24.80
CA PRO A 506 25.15 -6.30 -25.31
C PRO A 506 25.51 -4.83 -25.59
N SER A 507 26.77 -4.46 -25.46
CA SER A 507 27.22 -3.06 -25.57
C SER A 507 26.84 -2.40 -26.91
N GLY A 508 26.91 -3.12 -28.01
CA GLY A 508 26.47 -2.64 -29.33
C GLY A 508 24.97 -2.32 -29.40
N GLU A 509 24.14 -3.16 -28.80
CA GLU A 509 22.69 -2.97 -28.76
C GLU A 509 22.31 -1.85 -27.77
N ARG A 510 23.08 -1.62 -26.71
CA ARG A 510 22.85 -0.46 -25.79
C ARG A 510 22.93 0.86 -26.54
N GLY A 511 23.94 1.05 -27.37
CA GLY A 511 24.08 2.25 -28.20
C GLY A 511 22.94 2.42 -29.19
N ARG A 512 22.43 1.31 -29.77
CA ARG A 512 21.28 1.30 -30.65
C ARG A 512 19.99 1.70 -29.90
N ALA A 513 19.75 1.14 -28.73
CA ALA A 513 18.61 1.50 -27.88
C ALA A 513 18.59 3.00 -27.53
N VAL A 514 19.74 3.55 -27.11
CA VAL A 514 19.88 4.99 -26.77
C VAL A 514 19.57 5.87 -27.98
N ARG A 515 20.12 5.55 -29.16
CA ARG A 515 19.82 6.31 -30.39
C ARG A 515 18.35 6.26 -30.76
N LEU A 516 17.73 5.07 -30.66
CA LEU A 516 16.29 4.88 -30.93
C LEU A 516 15.43 5.72 -30.00
N VAL A 517 15.68 5.65 -28.69
CA VAL A 517 14.94 6.43 -27.68
C VAL A 517 15.08 7.92 -27.91
N LYS A 518 16.30 8.40 -28.19
CA LYS A 518 16.54 9.84 -28.50
C LYS A 518 15.80 10.28 -29.77
N LYS A 519 15.76 9.43 -30.80
CA LYS A 519 15.00 9.68 -32.03
C LYS A 519 13.50 9.78 -31.76
N LEU A 520 12.93 8.80 -31.06
CA LEU A 520 11.51 8.77 -30.68
C LEU A 520 11.14 9.98 -29.81
N LEU A 521 12.00 10.34 -28.85
CA LEU A 521 11.79 11.48 -27.97
C LEU A 521 11.76 12.79 -28.76
N LYS A 522 12.70 12.98 -29.70
CA LYS A 522 12.74 14.17 -30.57
C LYS A 522 11.49 14.29 -31.40
N SER A 523 11.00 13.19 -31.98
CA SER A 523 9.76 13.17 -32.75
C SER A 523 8.55 13.52 -31.90
N ALA A 524 8.46 12.98 -30.67
CA ALA A 524 7.39 13.27 -29.72
C ALA A 524 7.41 14.75 -29.26
N GLN A 525 8.59 15.31 -29.05
CA GLN A 525 8.76 16.73 -28.70
C GLN A 525 8.39 17.66 -29.87
N ALA A 526 8.51 17.19 -31.11
CA ALA A 526 8.06 17.90 -32.32
C ALA A 526 6.54 17.76 -32.57
N GLY A 527 5.78 17.15 -31.65
CA GLY A 527 4.32 17.06 -31.73
C GLY A 527 3.77 15.75 -32.31
N LEU A 528 4.64 14.79 -32.69
CA LEU A 528 4.18 13.46 -33.10
C LEU A 528 3.73 12.66 -31.88
N THR A 529 2.54 12.05 -31.96
CA THR A 529 2.01 11.20 -30.89
C THR A 529 2.94 9.99 -30.69
N PRO A 530 3.50 9.78 -29.48
CA PRO A 530 4.30 8.58 -29.20
C PRO A 530 3.48 7.31 -29.37
N PRO A 531 4.09 6.20 -29.85
CA PRO A 531 3.41 4.91 -29.88
C PRO A 531 3.07 4.43 -28.47
N THR A 532 2.07 3.56 -28.36
CA THR A 532 1.70 2.92 -27.09
C THR A 532 2.59 1.74 -26.76
N ASP A 533 3.17 1.09 -27.77
CA ASP A 533 4.03 -0.08 -27.66
C ASP A 533 5.32 0.13 -28.44
N PHE A 534 6.39 -0.52 -28.01
CA PHE A 534 7.74 -0.29 -28.49
C PHE A 534 8.42 -1.61 -28.93
N PRO A 535 7.93 -2.28 -29.99
CA PRO A 535 8.39 -3.63 -30.35
C PRO A 535 9.88 -3.71 -30.73
N GLU A 536 10.48 -2.61 -31.24
CA GLU A 536 11.92 -2.57 -31.51
C GLU A 536 12.75 -2.52 -30.21
N LEU A 537 12.27 -1.80 -29.19
CA LEU A 537 12.88 -1.82 -27.86
C LEU A 537 12.69 -3.22 -27.21
N ASP A 538 11.52 -3.82 -27.32
CA ASP A 538 11.29 -5.19 -26.81
C ASP A 538 12.30 -6.18 -27.41
N ARG A 539 12.60 -6.11 -28.71
CA ARG A 539 13.62 -6.96 -29.35
C ARG A 539 15.03 -6.73 -28.82
N ILE A 540 15.38 -5.49 -28.52
CA ILE A 540 16.71 -5.15 -27.97
C ILE A 540 16.87 -5.61 -26.52
N TYR A 541 15.87 -5.32 -25.68
CA TYR A 541 15.99 -5.58 -24.24
C TYR A 541 15.55 -6.99 -23.83
N SER A 542 14.80 -7.69 -24.67
CA SER A 542 14.18 -8.96 -24.32
C SER A 542 14.28 -9.98 -25.48
N PRO A 543 15.48 -10.22 -26.02
CA PRO A 543 15.62 -11.15 -27.14
C PRO A 543 15.14 -12.56 -26.72
N GLY A 544 14.15 -13.10 -27.45
CA GLY A 544 13.58 -14.43 -27.18
C GLY A 544 12.57 -14.51 -26.05
N TRP A 545 12.21 -13.39 -25.41
CA TRP A 545 11.10 -13.35 -24.46
C TRP A 545 9.78 -12.99 -25.17
N THR A 546 8.76 -13.82 -24.99
CA THR A 546 7.38 -13.55 -25.45
C THR A 546 6.51 -13.18 -24.25
N PRO A 547 5.65 -12.14 -24.36
CA PRO A 547 4.80 -11.65 -23.27
C PRO A 547 3.85 -12.67 -22.67
#